data_184c4bdee678899a59af9552fb9303ea
#
_entry.id   184c4bdee678899a59af9552fb9303ea
#
_cell.length_a   1.000
_cell.length_b   1.000
_cell.length_c   1.000
_cell.angle_alpha   90.00
_cell.angle_beta   90.00
_cell.angle_gamma   90.00
#
_symmetry.space_group_name_H-M   'P 1'
#
loop_
_entity.id
_entity.type
_entity.pdbx_description
1 polymer ?
#
loop_
_entity_poly.entity_id
_entity_poly.type
_entity_poly.pdbx_seq_one_letter_code
_entity_poly.pdbx_strand_id
1 'polypeptide(L)'
;MLNKLSTTTAALSCLLLSLSLSSCGGGGNSNSSLKLCGNGTGVCSVATTDNTNTGNNNSSGGNTEIGLPGVYANICTPSVEKSWVRAHLNDVYLWYKLIVDVPAANYSTPQSYFDALLVKQNDRFSFTANKDEIDGYFEAGEDVGFGYKLVNQNNQLRVAYVQPGSPADLQQIKRGAQIIGLNGTPIGQISYDNQIAALYPSSSQTTTRFEIKDVGASTARSVDLKATTVITKPVLQNKIITTADNRRLGYLVFTDHIATASDPLVNSLREFKEQGINDLVLDVRYNGGGYIYIANEVASMIAGTKAQGHVFEQLQYNDKHADWTAQSKFMFTNKSRSGMDLPQLNLTRVFVLTSARTCSASESIINGLSPFVQVITIGGTTCGKPYGFSQTDNCNTAYFAIEFDGINDAGKGGYVNGFAPTCPATDDLEHDLGTLNERLLANAAAYSKSGICGASGYTPPPALIGSSTITDHEPHAWRNNRIRK
;
A
#
# COMPACT_ATOMS: atom_id res chain seq x y z
N MET A 1 -58.23 -18.49 -7.61
CA MET A 1 -58.72 -18.10 -8.98
C MET A 1 -57.53 -17.80 -9.83
N LEU A 2 -57.37 -18.57 -10.88
CA LEU A 2 -56.33 -18.48 -11.91
C LEU A 2 -56.45 -17.19 -12.73
N ASN A 3 -55.28 -16.66 -13.22
CA ASN A 3 -55.09 -16.30 -14.64
C ASN A 3 -53.61 -15.79 -14.78
N LYS A 4 -52.81 -16.57 -15.45
CA LYS A 4 -52.34 -16.64 -16.86
C LYS A 4 -51.39 -15.53 -17.29
N LEU A 5 -50.16 -15.97 -17.44
CA LEU A 5 -49.08 -15.80 -18.45
C LEU A 5 -49.35 -14.81 -19.60
N SER A 6 -48.34 -14.00 -19.93
CA SER A 6 -47.98 -13.69 -21.32
C SER A 6 -46.46 -13.45 -21.43
N THR A 7 -45.78 -14.34 -22.12
CA THR A 7 -44.42 -14.24 -22.64
C THR A 7 -44.41 -13.47 -23.97
N THR A 8 -43.50 -12.50 -24.10
CA THR A 8 -43.14 -11.95 -25.42
C THR A 8 -41.63 -12.02 -25.63
N THR A 9 -41.24 -12.96 -26.46
CA THR A 9 -39.90 -13.12 -27.04
C THR A 9 -39.71 -12.07 -28.14
N ALA A 10 -38.66 -11.25 -28.06
CA ALA A 10 -38.19 -10.42 -29.17
C ALA A 10 -36.88 -11.01 -29.71
N ALA A 11 -36.93 -11.52 -30.92
CA ALA A 11 -35.78 -11.97 -31.69
C ALA A 11 -35.07 -10.77 -32.31
N LEU A 12 -33.77 -10.69 -32.14
CA LEU A 12 -32.87 -9.70 -32.74
C LEU A 12 -32.10 -10.37 -33.88
N SER A 13 -32.40 -9.98 -35.11
CA SER A 13 -31.79 -10.43 -36.35
C SER A 13 -30.35 -9.89 -36.47
N CYS A 14 -29.38 -10.79 -36.67
CA CYS A 14 -28.05 -10.42 -37.15
C CYS A 14 -28.06 -10.14 -38.65
N LEU A 15 -27.69 -8.91 -39.03
CA LEU A 15 -27.40 -8.53 -40.40
C LEU A 15 -25.92 -8.71 -40.69
N LEU A 16 -25.58 -9.73 -41.49
CA LEU A 16 -24.24 -9.94 -42.06
C LEU A 16 -24.07 -9.03 -43.29
N LEU A 17 -23.16 -8.09 -43.24
CA LEU A 17 -22.70 -7.31 -44.40
C LEU A 17 -21.39 -7.93 -44.90
N SER A 18 -21.47 -8.62 -46.04
CA SER A 18 -20.32 -9.13 -46.81
C SER A 18 -19.80 -8.01 -47.72
N LEU A 19 -18.58 -7.53 -47.49
CA LEU A 19 -17.82 -6.72 -48.44
C LEU A 19 -16.86 -7.59 -49.21
N SER A 20 -17.10 -7.68 -50.52
CA SER A 20 -16.20 -8.27 -51.49
C SER A 20 -15.06 -7.32 -51.83
N LEU A 21 -13.83 -7.72 -51.65
CA LEU A 21 -12.60 -7.05 -52.10
C LEU A 21 -12.14 -7.66 -53.39
N SER A 22 -12.12 -6.86 -54.46
CA SER A 22 -11.52 -7.17 -55.74
C SER A 22 -10.00 -7.15 -55.68
N SER A 23 -9.36 -8.21 -56.17
CA SER A 23 -7.91 -8.36 -56.35
C SER A 23 -7.42 -7.49 -57.52
N CYS A 24 -6.31 -6.78 -57.33
CA CYS A 24 -5.41 -6.39 -58.40
C CYS A 24 -3.96 -6.78 -57.97
N GLY A 25 -3.32 -7.60 -58.80
CA GLY A 25 -2.02 -8.18 -58.52
C GLY A 25 -0.85 -7.24 -58.84
N GLY A 26 0.26 -7.48 -58.20
CA GLY A 26 1.56 -6.93 -58.49
C GLY A 26 2.57 -7.50 -57.50
N GLY A 27 3.51 -8.33 -58.03
CA GLY A 27 4.44 -9.11 -57.22
C GLY A 27 5.55 -8.28 -56.59
N GLY A 28 5.97 -8.74 -55.42
CA GLY A 28 7.18 -8.27 -54.74
C GLY A 28 7.23 -8.95 -53.36
N ASN A 29 8.12 -9.96 -53.24
CA ASN A 29 8.40 -10.64 -51.98
C ASN A 29 9.05 -9.69 -50.97
N SER A 30 8.35 -9.40 -49.89
CA SER A 30 8.97 -9.00 -48.64
C SER A 30 8.04 -9.44 -47.48
N ASN A 31 8.49 -10.46 -46.72
CA ASN A 31 7.83 -10.91 -45.50
C ASN A 31 8.00 -9.88 -44.40
N SER A 32 7.05 -8.98 -44.27
CA SER A 32 6.87 -8.17 -43.05
C SER A 32 5.65 -8.68 -42.30
N SER A 33 5.85 -9.36 -41.19
CA SER A 33 4.77 -9.73 -40.27
C SER A 33 4.36 -8.53 -39.43
N LEU A 34 3.17 -7.99 -39.70
CA LEU A 34 2.54 -6.99 -38.86
C LEU A 34 1.99 -7.66 -37.60
N LYS A 35 2.48 -7.25 -36.41
CA LYS A 35 1.85 -7.58 -35.13
C LYS A 35 1.00 -6.40 -34.67
N LEU A 36 -0.26 -6.69 -34.32
CA LEU A 36 -1.17 -5.76 -33.67
C LEU A 36 -0.77 -5.60 -32.21
N CYS A 37 -0.57 -4.36 -31.76
CA CYS A 37 -0.39 -4.05 -30.35
C CYS A 37 -1.75 -4.16 -29.63
N GLY A 38 -1.78 -4.80 -28.49
CA GLY A 38 -3.00 -4.97 -27.69
C GLY A 38 -3.61 -3.63 -27.26
N ASN A 39 -4.73 -3.34 -27.78
CA ASN A 39 -5.83 -2.40 -27.61
C ASN A 39 -6.17 -1.67 -28.92
N GLY A 40 -6.52 -2.42 -29.93
CA GLY A 40 -7.58 -2.09 -30.89
C GLY A 40 -7.44 -0.91 -31.86
N THR A 41 -6.43 -0.03 -31.80
CA THR A 41 -6.30 1.07 -32.78
C THR A 41 -4.87 1.59 -32.90
N GLY A 42 -3.98 0.90 -33.58
CA GLY A 42 -2.68 1.40 -33.96
C GLY A 42 -1.77 0.35 -34.62
N VAL A 43 -1.14 0.72 -35.72
CA VAL A 43 -0.15 -0.11 -36.42
C VAL A 43 1.24 0.38 -36.04
N CYS A 44 2.03 -0.47 -35.35
CA CYS A 44 3.43 -0.19 -35.06
C CYS A 44 4.30 -0.71 -36.21
N SER A 45 5.03 0.14 -36.89
CA SER A 45 6.05 -0.23 -37.86
C SER A 45 7.38 -0.50 -37.14
N VAL A 46 7.90 -1.71 -37.31
CA VAL A 46 9.26 -2.06 -36.87
C VAL A 46 10.21 -1.59 -37.98
N ALA A 47 11.10 -0.66 -37.68
CA ALA A 47 12.19 -0.33 -38.56
C ALA A 47 13.20 -1.49 -38.57
N THR A 48 13.30 -2.21 -39.70
CA THR A 48 14.38 -3.15 -39.93
C THR A 48 15.61 -2.36 -40.37
N THR A 49 16.62 -2.28 -39.51
CA THR A 49 17.96 -1.88 -39.94
C THR A 49 18.64 -3.12 -40.53
N ASP A 50 18.80 -3.13 -41.84
CA ASP A 50 19.74 -4.02 -42.55
C ASP A 50 21.17 -3.71 -42.09
N ASN A 51 21.75 -4.65 -41.37
CA ASN A 51 23.15 -4.56 -40.92
C ASN A 51 23.99 -5.52 -41.76
N THR A 52 24.42 -5.01 -42.94
CA THR A 52 25.59 -5.54 -43.63
C THR A 52 26.72 -4.52 -43.52
N ASN A 53 27.57 -4.65 -42.50
CA ASN A 53 28.91 -4.11 -42.61
C ASN A 53 29.91 -4.94 -41.78
N THR A 54 30.85 -5.51 -42.49
CA THR A 54 32.04 -6.18 -41.99
C THR A 54 33.07 -5.19 -41.50
N GLY A 55 33.52 -5.35 -40.25
CA GLY A 55 34.89 -5.01 -39.79
C GLY A 55 35.18 -3.56 -39.46
N ASN A 56 35.26 -3.21 -38.19
CA ASN A 56 36.48 -2.77 -37.54
C ASN A 56 36.27 -2.51 -36.04
N ASN A 57 37.16 -3.08 -35.23
CA ASN A 57 37.27 -2.78 -33.79
C ASN A 57 37.67 -1.32 -33.60
N ASN A 58 36.86 -0.56 -32.83
CA ASN A 58 37.40 0.46 -31.95
C ASN A 58 36.42 0.75 -30.79
N SER A 59 36.95 0.59 -29.59
CA SER A 59 36.29 0.93 -28.31
C SER A 59 35.93 2.42 -28.27
N SER A 60 34.64 2.71 -28.19
CA SER A 60 34.14 3.98 -27.64
C SER A 60 32.74 3.71 -27.10
N GLY A 61 32.44 4.11 -25.86
CA GLY A 61 31.20 3.87 -25.18
C GLY A 61 29.99 4.26 -26.00
N GLY A 62 29.39 3.28 -26.66
CA GLY A 62 28.14 3.44 -27.39
C GLY A 62 27.00 3.53 -26.43
N ASN A 63 26.28 4.64 -26.40
CA ASN A 63 24.91 4.72 -25.88
C ASN A 63 24.09 3.72 -26.70
N THR A 64 23.91 2.51 -26.17
CA THR A 64 22.89 1.60 -26.71
C THR A 64 21.55 2.23 -26.37
N GLU A 65 20.82 2.62 -27.41
CA GLU A 65 19.47 3.18 -27.25
C GLU A 65 18.61 2.19 -26.46
N ILE A 66 18.05 2.64 -25.34
CA ILE A 66 17.21 1.81 -24.47
C ILE A 66 15.87 1.64 -25.20
N GLY A 67 15.56 0.41 -25.59
CA GLY A 67 14.29 0.08 -26.26
C GLY A 67 13.06 0.37 -25.42
N LEU A 68 11.88 0.38 -26.05
CA LEU A 68 10.60 0.52 -25.35
C LEU A 68 10.29 -0.76 -24.55
N PRO A 69 9.66 -0.66 -23.34
CA PRO A 69 9.32 -1.83 -22.51
C PRO A 69 8.51 -2.89 -23.24
N GLY A 70 7.56 -2.48 -24.11
CA GLY A 70 6.71 -3.37 -24.87
C GLY A 70 7.43 -4.35 -25.81
N VAL A 71 8.67 -4.02 -26.22
CA VAL A 71 9.49 -4.91 -27.08
C VAL A 71 9.94 -6.15 -26.33
N TYR A 72 10.13 -6.05 -25.03
CA TYR A 72 10.66 -7.10 -24.15
C TYR A 72 9.59 -7.77 -23.27
N ALA A 73 8.38 -7.23 -23.28
CA ALA A 73 7.31 -7.63 -22.34
C ALA A 73 6.91 -9.10 -22.55
N ASN A 74 6.72 -9.82 -21.44
CA ASN A 74 6.28 -11.23 -21.39
C ASN A 74 7.20 -12.21 -22.11
N ILE A 75 8.48 -11.86 -22.29
CA ILE A 75 9.52 -12.77 -22.76
C ILE A 75 10.33 -13.23 -21.54
N CYS A 76 9.93 -14.35 -20.93
CA CYS A 76 10.36 -14.78 -19.60
C CYS A 76 11.70 -15.54 -19.62
N THR A 77 12.67 -15.05 -20.38
CA THR A 77 14.07 -15.45 -20.24
C THR A 77 14.80 -14.39 -19.42
N PRO A 78 15.66 -14.78 -18.47
CA PRO A 78 16.28 -13.80 -17.53
C PRO A 78 17.01 -12.65 -18.23
N SER A 79 17.62 -12.86 -19.39
CA SER A 79 18.31 -11.81 -20.14
C SER A 79 17.35 -10.79 -20.74
N VAL A 80 16.24 -11.25 -21.35
CA VAL A 80 15.23 -10.37 -21.98
C VAL A 80 14.42 -9.65 -20.90
N GLU A 81 14.09 -10.34 -19.82
CA GLU A 81 13.39 -9.75 -18.69
C GLU A 81 14.21 -8.62 -18.03
N LYS A 82 15.55 -8.77 -17.92
CA LYS A 82 16.43 -7.66 -17.47
C LYS A 82 16.43 -6.51 -18.46
N SER A 83 16.35 -6.74 -19.77
CA SER A 83 16.18 -5.67 -20.75
C SER A 83 14.86 -4.94 -20.59
N TRP A 84 13.79 -5.70 -20.30
CA TRP A 84 12.48 -5.13 -19.94
C TRP A 84 12.57 -4.25 -18.68
N VAL A 85 13.20 -4.74 -17.60
CA VAL A 85 13.40 -3.99 -16.35
C VAL A 85 14.07 -2.64 -16.62
N ARG A 86 15.17 -2.63 -17.40
CA ARG A 86 15.89 -1.39 -17.71
C ARG A 86 15.05 -0.43 -18.54
N ALA A 87 14.31 -0.95 -19.53
CA ALA A 87 13.40 -0.18 -20.37
C ALA A 87 12.23 0.40 -19.55
N HIS A 88 11.63 -0.40 -18.68
CA HIS A 88 10.54 -0.01 -17.79
C HIS A 88 10.98 1.12 -16.84
N LEU A 89 12.10 0.96 -16.14
CA LEU A 89 12.64 2.03 -15.29
C LEU A 89 12.99 3.30 -16.07
N ASN A 90 13.50 3.16 -17.30
CA ASN A 90 13.76 4.33 -18.16
C ASN A 90 12.47 5.07 -18.52
N ASP A 91 11.36 4.37 -18.64
CA ASP A 91 10.07 4.95 -19.01
C ASP A 91 9.39 5.62 -17.82
N VAL A 92 9.05 4.87 -16.78
CA VAL A 92 8.13 5.32 -15.72
C VAL A 92 8.82 5.83 -14.46
N TYR A 93 10.05 5.42 -14.16
CA TYR A 93 10.69 5.71 -12.89
C TYR A 93 10.89 7.21 -12.67
N LEU A 94 10.48 7.72 -11.52
CA LEU A 94 10.53 9.16 -11.22
C LEU A 94 11.95 9.74 -11.34
N TRP A 95 12.96 8.98 -10.95
CA TRP A 95 14.35 9.39 -11.00
C TRP A 95 15.14 8.72 -12.14
N TYR A 96 14.51 8.39 -13.27
CA TYR A 96 15.12 7.65 -14.37
C TYR A 96 16.42 8.28 -14.90
N LYS A 97 16.55 9.63 -14.85
CA LYS A 97 17.75 10.36 -15.27
C LYS A 97 18.96 10.13 -14.37
N LEU A 98 18.72 9.68 -13.14
CA LEU A 98 19.76 9.44 -12.13
C LEU A 98 20.20 7.97 -12.06
N ILE A 99 19.60 7.10 -12.88
CA ILE A 99 19.99 5.68 -12.93
C ILE A 99 21.44 5.57 -13.39
N VAL A 100 22.25 4.88 -12.61
CA VAL A 100 23.59 4.46 -13.00
C VAL A 100 23.51 3.05 -13.55
N ASP A 101 23.78 2.89 -14.84
CA ASP A 101 23.73 1.59 -15.49
C ASP A 101 24.81 0.64 -14.96
N VAL A 102 24.40 -0.59 -14.68
CA VAL A 102 25.25 -1.69 -14.24
C VAL A 102 25.12 -2.86 -15.21
N PRO A 103 26.19 -3.68 -15.40
CA PRO A 103 26.11 -4.82 -16.33
C PRO A 103 25.07 -5.85 -15.86
N ALA A 104 24.03 -6.05 -16.65
CA ALA A 104 22.93 -6.98 -16.34
C ALA A 104 23.41 -8.44 -16.13
N ALA A 105 24.55 -8.82 -16.72
CA ALA A 105 25.16 -10.14 -16.54
C ALA A 105 25.64 -10.41 -15.11
N ASN A 106 25.89 -9.39 -14.30
CA ASN A 106 26.34 -9.52 -12.91
C ASN A 106 25.22 -9.93 -11.94
N TYR A 107 23.99 -9.96 -12.39
CA TYR A 107 22.81 -10.24 -11.56
C TYR A 107 22.16 -11.54 -11.98
N SER A 108 21.87 -12.43 -11.03
CA SER A 108 21.30 -13.74 -11.32
C SER A 108 19.82 -13.66 -11.71
N THR A 109 19.07 -12.70 -11.17
CA THR A 109 17.63 -12.55 -11.39
C THR A 109 17.27 -11.15 -11.91
N PRO A 110 16.13 -11.00 -12.61
CA PRO A 110 15.59 -9.68 -12.98
C PRO A 110 15.30 -8.79 -11.76
N GLN A 111 14.84 -9.38 -10.65
CA GLN A 111 14.54 -8.68 -9.41
C GLN A 111 15.81 -8.06 -8.78
N SER A 112 16.90 -8.83 -8.71
CA SER A 112 18.19 -8.30 -8.21
C SER A 112 18.77 -7.22 -9.12
N TYR A 113 18.53 -7.31 -10.43
CA TYR A 113 18.93 -6.27 -11.38
C TYR A 113 18.05 -5.02 -11.22
N PHE A 114 16.74 -5.16 -11.03
CA PHE A 114 15.83 -4.05 -10.72
C PHE A 114 16.32 -3.28 -9.48
N ASP A 115 16.59 -4.00 -8.38
CA ASP A 115 17.06 -3.38 -7.13
C ASP A 115 18.39 -2.63 -7.30
N ALA A 116 19.31 -3.15 -8.13
CA ALA A 116 20.60 -2.53 -8.40
C ALA A 116 20.52 -1.24 -9.23
N LEU A 117 19.46 -1.05 -10.01
CA LEU A 117 19.22 0.14 -10.81
C LEU A 117 18.54 1.28 -10.05
N LEU A 118 17.96 0.99 -8.87
CA LEU A 118 17.26 2.00 -8.07
C LEU A 118 18.23 3.07 -7.53
N VAL A 119 17.79 4.32 -7.56
CA VAL A 119 18.53 5.47 -7.03
C VAL A 119 18.37 5.52 -5.51
N LYS A 120 19.14 4.73 -4.78
CA LYS A 120 19.00 4.48 -3.34
C LYS A 120 19.05 5.74 -2.46
N GLN A 121 19.64 6.84 -2.94
CA GLN A 121 19.64 8.13 -2.22
C GLN A 121 18.25 8.77 -2.18
N ASN A 122 17.42 8.51 -3.19
CA ASN A 122 16.08 9.07 -3.34
C ASN A 122 15.00 8.02 -3.04
N ASP A 123 15.28 6.75 -3.35
CA ASP A 123 14.32 5.67 -3.38
C ASP A 123 14.68 4.55 -2.40
N ARG A 124 13.89 4.45 -1.35
CA ARG A 124 13.89 3.34 -0.40
C ARG A 124 12.58 2.53 -0.44
N PHE A 125 11.75 2.77 -1.45
CA PHE A 125 10.37 2.32 -1.47
C PHE A 125 10.01 1.41 -2.64
N SER A 126 10.75 1.50 -3.77
CA SER A 126 10.54 0.61 -4.91
C SER A 126 10.91 -0.82 -4.54
N PHE A 127 10.13 -1.79 -5.02
CA PHE A 127 10.34 -3.22 -4.74
C PHE A 127 9.74 -4.10 -5.83
N THR A 128 9.97 -5.40 -5.74
CA THR A 128 9.32 -6.44 -6.53
C THR A 128 8.64 -7.45 -5.62
N ALA A 129 7.59 -8.12 -6.13
CA ALA A 129 6.88 -9.16 -5.41
C ALA A 129 6.46 -10.29 -6.36
N ASN A 130 6.07 -11.44 -5.80
CA ASN A 130 5.33 -12.44 -6.56
C ASN A 130 3.95 -11.87 -6.89
N LYS A 131 3.56 -11.98 -8.17
CA LYS A 131 2.31 -11.39 -8.67
C LYS A 131 1.07 -11.96 -7.96
N ASP A 132 0.98 -13.29 -7.89
CA ASP A 132 -0.24 -13.95 -7.37
C ASP A 132 -0.41 -13.66 -5.87
N GLU A 133 0.71 -13.63 -5.12
CA GLU A 133 0.70 -13.32 -3.68
C GLU A 133 0.21 -11.89 -3.42
N ILE A 134 0.75 -10.91 -4.17
CA ILE A 134 0.41 -9.51 -3.95
C ILE A 134 -1.00 -9.18 -4.44
N ASP A 135 -1.46 -9.82 -5.51
CA ASP A 135 -2.84 -9.66 -6.00
C ASP A 135 -3.84 -10.27 -5.00
N GLY A 136 -3.57 -11.47 -4.47
CA GLY A 136 -4.40 -12.08 -3.42
C GLY A 136 -4.53 -11.19 -2.20
N TYR A 137 -3.43 -10.57 -1.77
CA TYR A 137 -3.47 -9.65 -0.64
C TYR A 137 -4.27 -8.36 -0.95
N PHE A 138 -3.98 -7.66 -2.04
CA PHE A 138 -4.60 -6.38 -2.32
C PHE A 138 -6.08 -6.49 -2.71
N GLU A 139 -6.47 -7.55 -3.42
CA GLU A 139 -7.86 -7.72 -3.87
C GLU A 139 -8.73 -8.46 -2.85
N ALA A 140 -8.20 -9.50 -2.19
CA ALA A 140 -8.96 -10.36 -1.28
C ALA A 140 -8.55 -10.24 0.19
N GLY A 141 -7.47 -9.57 0.50
CA GLY A 141 -6.91 -9.51 1.85
C GLY A 141 -6.25 -10.80 2.30
N GLU A 142 -5.96 -11.72 1.36
CA GLU A 142 -5.38 -13.02 1.65
C GLU A 142 -3.91 -12.90 2.04
N ASP A 143 -3.53 -13.52 3.15
CA ASP A 143 -2.17 -13.56 3.65
C ASP A 143 -1.89 -14.89 4.33
N VAL A 144 -0.77 -15.52 3.99
CA VAL A 144 -0.34 -16.75 4.67
C VAL A 144 0.43 -16.38 5.92
N GLY A 145 -0.02 -16.86 7.08
CA GLY A 145 0.66 -16.55 8.34
C GLY A 145 -0.15 -16.89 9.57
N PHE A 146 0.17 -16.20 10.65
CA PHE A 146 -0.44 -16.41 11.95
C PHE A 146 -1.48 -15.34 12.31
N GLY A 147 -1.59 -14.25 11.53
CA GLY A 147 -2.59 -13.21 11.67
C GLY A 147 -2.33 -12.21 12.79
N TYR A 148 -1.10 -11.88 13.03
CA TYR A 148 -0.70 -10.80 13.93
C TYR A 148 0.10 -9.70 13.21
N LYS A 149 0.12 -8.52 13.82
CA LYS A 149 1.08 -7.45 13.50
C LYS A 149 2.08 -7.35 14.66
N LEU A 150 3.36 -7.39 14.33
CA LEU A 150 4.43 -7.25 15.31
C LEU A 150 5.07 -5.87 15.25
N VAL A 151 5.57 -5.41 16.38
CA VAL A 151 6.34 -4.17 16.52
C VAL A 151 7.54 -4.42 17.43
N ASN A 152 8.65 -3.77 17.13
CA ASN A 152 9.77 -3.67 18.06
C ASN A 152 9.59 -2.40 18.89
N GLN A 153 9.45 -2.55 20.21
CA GLN A 153 9.40 -1.44 21.14
C GLN A 153 10.39 -1.70 22.26
N ASN A 154 11.34 -0.79 22.46
CA ASN A 154 12.39 -0.91 23.48
C ASN A 154 13.18 -2.23 23.39
N ASN A 155 13.51 -2.63 22.16
CA ASN A 155 14.20 -3.90 21.87
C ASN A 155 13.42 -5.16 22.31
N GLN A 156 12.11 -5.06 22.38
CA GLN A 156 11.18 -6.16 22.62
C GLN A 156 10.26 -6.34 21.43
N LEU A 157 10.19 -7.57 20.92
CA LEU A 157 9.24 -7.93 19.86
C LEU A 157 7.86 -8.15 20.49
N ARG A 158 6.91 -7.29 20.18
CA ARG A 158 5.57 -7.29 20.80
C ARG A 158 4.46 -7.34 19.75
N VAL A 159 3.34 -7.89 20.15
CA VAL A 159 2.13 -7.95 19.30
C VAL A 159 1.41 -6.60 19.36
N ALA A 160 1.26 -5.94 18.22
CA ALA A 160 0.51 -4.69 18.09
C ALA A 160 -1.01 -4.93 18.05
N TYR A 161 -1.42 -5.90 17.24
CA TYR A 161 -2.80 -6.39 17.16
C TYR A 161 -2.83 -7.80 16.56
N VAL A 162 -3.99 -8.43 16.64
CA VAL A 162 -4.26 -9.77 16.09
C VAL A 162 -5.51 -9.69 15.21
N GLN A 163 -5.48 -10.37 14.06
CA GLN A 163 -6.63 -10.50 13.16
C GLN A 163 -7.66 -11.47 13.77
N PRO A 164 -8.92 -11.07 13.90
CA PRO A 164 -9.96 -11.93 14.45
C PRO A 164 -10.13 -13.24 13.69
N GLY A 165 -10.16 -14.36 14.40
CA GLY A 165 -10.31 -15.71 13.85
C GLY A 165 -9.00 -16.31 13.30
N SER A 166 -7.88 -15.62 13.40
CA SER A 166 -6.57 -16.11 12.98
C SER A 166 -5.98 -17.13 13.95
N PRO A 167 -4.92 -17.88 13.55
CA PRO A 167 -4.20 -18.78 14.46
C PRO A 167 -3.76 -18.11 15.77
N ALA A 168 -3.28 -16.87 15.72
CA ALA A 168 -2.89 -16.12 16.91
C ALA A 168 -4.08 -15.79 17.82
N ASP A 169 -5.22 -15.41 17.24
CA ASP A 169 -6.46 -15.13 18.00
C ASP A 169 -7.01 -16.38 18.68
N LEU A 170 -7.04 -17.50 17.97
CA LEU A 170 -7.50 -18.80 18.51
C LEU A 170 -6.64 -19.29 19.68
N GLN A 171 -5.36 -18.91 19.72
CA GLN A 171 -4.46 -19.19 20.83
C GLN A 171 -4.42 -18.05 21.87
N GLN A 172 -5.39 -17.12 21.80
CA GLN A 172 -5.55 -16.02 22.75
C GLN A 172 -4.30 -15.14 22.91
N ILE A 173 -3.53 -15.00 21.85
CA ILE A 173 -2.46 -14.00 21.78
C ILE A 173 -3.14 -12.63 21.64
N LYS A 174 -2.73 -11.67 22.47
CA LYS A 174 -3.34 -10.35 22.53
C LYS A 174 -2.32 -9.25 22.31
N ARG A 175 -2.83 -8.04 22.07
CA ARG A 175 -2.02 -6.83 22.04
C ARG A 175 -1.09 -6.76 23.25
N GLY A 176 0.13 -6.33 23.02
CA GLY A 176 1.13 -6.16 24.04
C GLY A 176 1.89 -7.44 24.43
N ALA A 177 1.44 -8.63 24.06
CA ALA A 177 2.18 -9.86 24.32
C ALA A 177 3.59 -9.78 23.71
N GLN A 178 4.59 -10.14 24.49
CA GLN A 178 6.00 -10.16 24.07
C GLN A 178 6.36 -11.54 23.55
N ILE A 179 6.99 -11.61 22.37
CA ILE A 179 7.61 -12.85 21.87
C ILE A 179 9.01 -12.91 22.43
N ILE A 180 9.31 -13.93 23.24
CA ILE A 180 10.59 -14.10 23.92
C ILE A 180 11.42 -15.26 23.39
N GLY A 181 10.80 -16.20 22.65
CA GLY A 181 11.48 -17.34 22.03
C GLY A 181 10.66 -17.95 20.91
N LEU A 182 11.33 -18.69 20.04
CA LEU A 182 10.77 -19.44 18.92
C LEU A 182 11.41 -20.82 18.86
N ASN A 183 10.59 -21.86 18.77
CA ASN A 183 11.02 -23.26 18.66
C ASN A 183 12.01 -23.69 19.76
N GLY A 184 11.80 -23.20 21.00
CA GLY A 184 12.64 -23.50 22.16
C GLY A 184 13.93 -22.69 22.26
N THR A 185 14.15 -21.73 21.34
CA THR A 185 15.36 -20.87 21.34
C THR A 185 14.96 -19.44 21.68
N PRO A 186 15.61 -18.77 22.64
CA PRO A 186 15.38 -17.35 22.94
C PRO A 186 15.56 -16.48 21.70
N ILE A 187 14.65 -15.51 21.49
CA ILE A 187 14.60 -14.72 20.25
C ILE A 187 15.92 -14.02 19.91
N GLY A 188 16.65 -13.52 20.91
CA GLY A 188 17.94 -12.85 20.72
C GLY A 188 19.09 -13.78 20.32
N GLN A 189 18.92 -15.11 20.33
CA GLN A 189 19.91 -16.11 19.90
C GLN A 189 19.62 -16.64 18.49
N ILE A 190 18.51 -16.25 17.88
CA ILE A 190 18.10 -16.70 16.55
C ILE A 190 18.63 -15.70 15.52
N SER A 191 19.24 -16.19 14.42
CA SER A 191 19.65 -15.32 13.32
C SER A 191 18.45 -14.62 12.69
N TYR A 192 18.69 -13.45 12.09
CA TYR A 192 17.65 -12.64 11.45
C TYR A 192 16.79 -13.45 10.47
N ASP A 193 17.41 -14.16 9.52
CA ASP A 193 16.71 -14.94 8.50
C ASP A 193 15.82 -16.04 9.13
N ASN A 194 16.32 -16.70 10.18
CA ASN A 194 15.55 -17.72 10.89
C ASN A 194 14.41 -17.11 11.71
N GLN A 195 14.57 -15.90 12.27
CA GLN A 195 13.47 -15.16 12.90
C GLN A 195 12.38 -14.88 11.85
N ILE A 196 12.75 -14.33 10.69
CA ILE A 196 11.80 -14.03 9.61
C ILE A 196 11.08 -15.29 9.16
N ALA A 197 11.79 -16.38 8.88
CA ALA A 197 11.17 -17.62 8.44
C ALA A 197 10.18 -18.21 9.47
N ALA A 198 10.48 -18.07 10.76
CA ALA A 198 9.64 -18.58 11.85
C ALA A 198 8.44 -17.67 12.15
N LEU A 199 8.60 -16.34 12.03
CA LEU A 199 7.57 -15.34 12.31
C LEU A 199 6.62 -15.13 11.13
N TYR A 200 7.11 -15.26 9.89
CA TYR A 200 6.37 -14.96 8.66
C TYR A 200 6.51 -16.10 7.64
N PRO A 201 5.88 -17.25 7.92
CA PRO A 201 5.97 -18.38 7.02
C PRO A 201 5.27 -18.11 5.70
N SER A 202 5.87 -18.57 4.60
CA SER A 202 5.29 -18.53 3.25
C SER A 202 4.40 -19.74 2.94
N SER A 203 4.32 -20.73 3.86
CA SER A 203 3.55 -21.97 3.67
C SER A 203 2.57 -22.18 4.82
N SER A 204 1.32 -22.49 4.50
CA SER A 204 0.27 -22.89 5.45
C SER A 204 0.56 -24.22 6.15
N GLN A 205 1.60 -24.95 5.75
CA GLN A 205 2.02 -26.16 6.44
C GLN A 205 3.02 -25.91 7.59
N THR A 206 3.51 -24.69 7.71
CA THR A 206 4.48 -24.33 8.75
C THR A 206 3.80 -24.25 10.11
N THR A 207 4.42 -24.90 11.10
CA THR A 207 4.06 -24.75 12.52
C THR A 207 5.27 -24.18 13.26
N THR A 208 5.05 -23.11 14.03
CA THR A 208 6.08 -22.49 14.87
C THR A 208 5.61 -22.52 16.32
N ARG A 209 6.48 -22.93 17.23
CA ARG A 209 6.27 -22.83 18.66
C ARG A 209 6.76 -21.49 19.14
N PHE A 210 5.87 -20.74 19.80
CA PHE A 210 6.14 -19.44 20.38
C PHE A 210 6.23 -19.54 21.89
N GLU A 211 7.28 -18.95 22.48
CA GLU A 211 7.32 -18.60 23.89
C GLU A 211 6.92 -17.13 24.01
N ILE A 212 5.79 -16.88 24.68
CA ILE A 212 5.21 -15.54 24.83
C ILE A 212 5.03 -15.16 26.28
N LYS A 213 5.14 -13.87 26.56
CA LYS A 213 4.82 -13.29 27.86
C LYS A 213 3.68 -12.28 27.65
N ASP A 214 2.51 -12.60 28.17
CA ASP A 214 1.35 -11.72 28.11
C ASP A 214 1.53 -10.50 29.01
N VAL A 215 0.80 -9.41 28.71
CA VAL A 215 0.81 -8.18 29.53
C VAL A 215 0.43 -8.50 30.96
N GLY A 216 1.24 -8.02 31.92
CA GLY A 216 1.02 -8.25 33.35
C GLY A 216 1.32 -9.65 33.86
N ALA A 217 1.66 -10.61 32.98
CA ALA A 217 2.00 -11.96 33.39
C ALA A 217 3.37 -12.03 34.06
N SER A 218 3.48 -12.79 35.14
CA SER A 218 4.76 -13.08 35.81
C SER A 218 5.58 -14.15 35.06
N THR A 219 4.89 -15.10 34.39
CA THR A 219 5.49 -16.24 33.67
C THR A 219 5.15 -16.20 32.19
N ALA A 220 6.05 -16.79 31.41
CA ALA A 220 5.79 -17.04 29.99
C ALA A 220 4.95 -18.30 29.79
N ARG A 221 4.28 -18.40 28.62
CA ARG A 221 3.59 -19.59 28.13
C ARG A 221 4.06 -19.96 26.74
N SER A 222 3.94 -21.24 26.39
CA SER A 222 4.24 -21.72 25.05
C SER A 222 2.96 -21.98 24.29
N VAL A 223 2.91 -21.62 23.01
CA VAL A 223 1.81 -21.91 22.08
C VAL A 223 2.36 -22.37 20.75
N ASP A 224 1.73 -23.35 20.14
CA ASP A 224 2.05 -23.78 18.79
C ASP A 224 1.07 -23.12 17.82
N LEU A 225 1.60 -22.33 16.86
CA LEU A 225 0.82 -21.72 15.81
C LEU A 225 1.07 -22.44 14.49
N LYS A 226 0.02 -22.96 13.88
CA LYS A 226 0.03 -23.45 12.51
C LYS A 226 -0.40 -22.34 11.59
N ALA A 227 0.42 -21.99 10.59
CA ALA A 227 0.09 -20.98 9.60
C ALA A 227 -1.13 -21.40 8.78
N THR A 228 -1.94 -20.43 8.41
CA THR A 228 -3.11 -20.59 7.52
C THR A 228 -3.20 -19.39 6.58
N THR A 229 -4.05 -19.48 5.56
CA THR A 229 -4.50 -18.27 4.88
C THR A 229 -5.40 -17.48 5.84
N VAL A 230 -4.97 -16.28 6.18
CA VAL A 230 -5.69 -15.33 7.04
C VAL A 230 -6.28 -14.27 6.14
N ILE A 231 -7.58 -13.98 6.32
CA ILE A 231 -8.22 -12.86 5.63
C ILE A 231 -8.07 -11.61 6.49
N THR A 232 -7.30 -10.66 5.99
CA THR A 232 -7.08 -9.36 6.63
C THR A 232 -8.38 -8.57 6.71
N LYS A 233 -8.74 -8.15 7.90
CA LYS A 233 -9.83 -7.19 8.15
C LYS A 233 -9.22 -5.79 8.28
N PRO A 234 -9.31 -4.95 7.23
CA PRO A 234 -8.65 -3.65 7.24
C PRO A 234 -9.28 -2.65 8.21
N VAL A 235 -10.56 -2.79 8.50
CA VAL A 235 -11.22 -2.12 9.64
C VAL A 235 -11.21 -3.10 10.81
N LEU A 236 -10.21 -2.96 11.68
CA LEU A 236 -10.02 -3.86 12.81
C LEU A 236 -11.02 -3.58 13.94
N GLN A 237 -11.37 -2.32 14.14
CA GLN A 237 -12.28 -1.88 15.19
C GLN A 237 -12.95 -0.56 14.81
N ASN A 238 -14.26 -0.44 15.12
CA ASN A 238 -15.00 0.81 15.17
C ASN A 238 -15.76 0.88 16.48
N LYS A 239 -15.72 2.02 17.16
CA LYS A 239 -16.40 2.26 18.43
C LYS A 239 -16.83 3.70 18.56
N ILE A 240 -17.96 3.92 19.26
CA ILE A 240 -18.29 5.24 19.77
C ILE A 240 -17.91 5.28 21.24
N ILE A 241 -17.05 6.21 21.60
CA ILE A 241 -16.52 6.38 22.94
C ILE A 241 -17.10 7.69 23.51
N THR A 242 -17.85 7.58 24.59
CA THR A 242 -18.37 8.75 25.30
C THR A 242 -17.37 9.15 26.38
N THR A 243 -16.89 10.39 26.31
CA THR A 243 -15.98 10.96 27.31
C THR A 243 -16.76 11.42 28.54
N ALA A 244 -16.05 11.71 29.64
CA ALA A 244 -16.68 12.14 30.89
C ALA A 244 -17.46 13.47 30.77
N ASP A 245 -17.16 14.29 29.76
CA ASP A 245 -17.88 15.52 29.43
C ASP A 245 -18.94 15.32 28.33
N ASN A 246 -19.39 14.08 28.14
CA ASN A 246 -20.42 13.66 27.18
C ASN A 246 -20.12 13.93 25.71
N ARG A 247 -18.85 14.12 25.33
CA ARG A 247 -18.47 14.16 23.91
C ARG A 247 -18.43 12.74 23.35
N ARG A 248 -18.90 12.57 22.13
CA ARG A 248 -18.92 11.28 21.41
C ARG A 248 -17.80 11.27 20.40
N LEU A 249 -16.81 10.43 20.63
CA LEU A 249 -15.68 10.21 19.72
C LEU A 249 -15.98 8.95 18.90
N GLY A 250 -16.00 9.06 17.57
CA GLY A 250 -15.93 7.91 16.67
C GLY A 250 -14.48 7.43 16.62
N TYR A 251 -14.17 6.26 17.13
CA TYR A 251 -12.83 5.66 17.08
C TYR A 251 -12.81 4.55 16.05
N LEU A 252 -11.90 4.66 15.08
CA LEU A 252 -11.78 3.76 13.94
C LEU A 252 -10.33 3.29 13.80
N VAL A 253 -10.06 1.98 13.94
CA VAL A 253 -8.75 1.38 13.65
C VAL A 253 -8.76 0.89 12.22
N PHE A 254 -7.96 1.55 11.38
CA PHE A 254 -7.83 1.28 9.96
C PHE A 254 -6.38 0.86 9.64
N THR A 255 -6.18 -0.42 9.27
CA THR A 255 -4.86 -1.03 9.18
C THR A 255 -4.28 -1.10 7.77
N ASP A 256 -5.12 -1.14 6.72
CA ASP A 256 -4.66 -1.38 5.35
C ASP A 256 -5.59 -0.81 4.28
N HIS A 257 -5.03 -0.14 3.27
CA HIS A 257 -5.77 0.38 2.11
C HIS A 257 -5.86 -0.70 1.01
N ILE A 258 -6.50 -1.83 1.29
CA ILE A 258 -6.76 -2.92 0.35
C ILE A 258 -8.21 -2.87 -0.15
N ALA A 259 -8.54 -3.53 -1.28
CA ALA A 259 -9.85 -3.41 -1.92
C ALA A 259 -11.02 -3.73 -0.98
N THR A 260 -10.83 -4.68 -0.07
CA THR A 260 -11.84 -5.08 0.93
C THR A 260 -12.10 -4.03 2.02
N ALA A 261 -11.37 -2.90 2.03
CA ALA A 261 -11.54 -1.85 3.05
C ALA A 261 -12.72 -0.91 2.80
N SER A 262 -13.08 -0.66 1.53
CA SER A 262 -14.03 0.40 1.15
C SER A 262 -15.38 0.26 1.85
N ASP A 263 -16.04 -0.89 1.71
CA ASP A 263 -17.38 -1.11 2.28
C ASP A 263 -17.41 -1.05 3.82
N PRO A 264 -16.47 -1.70 4.56
CA PRO A 264 -16.38 -1.56 6.01
C PRO A 264 -16.14 -0.12 6.49
N LEU A 265 -15.32 0.65 5.77
CA LEU A 265 -15.08 2.07 6.07
C LEU A 265 -16.35 2.90 5.89
N VAL A 266 -17.05 2.73 4.75
CA VAL A 266 -18.31 3.43 4.47
C VAL A 266 -19.35 3.11 5.53
N ASN A 267 -19.50 1.84 5.91
CA ASN A 267 -20.46 1.41 6.93
C ASN A 267 -20.13 1.99 8.31
N SER A 268 -18.85 1.95 8.73
CA SER A 268 -18.41 2.50 10.01
C SER A 268 -18.64 4.02 10.10
N LEU A 269 -18.29 4.76 9.04
CA LEU A 269 -18.46 6.22 9.03
C LEU A 269 -19.94 6.62 8.88
N ARG A 270 -20.79 5.78 8.26
CA ARG A 270 -22.24 5.96 8.24
C ARG A 270 -22.83 5.80 9.65
N GLU A 271 -22.44 4.77 10.39
CA GLU A 271 -22.82 4.57 11.77
C GLU A 271 -22.42 5.77 12.64
N PHE A 272 -21.19 6.26 12.51
CA PHE A 272 -20.71 7.42 13.24
C PHE A 272 -21.53 8.69 12.93
N LYS A 273 -21.88 8.89 11.66
CA LYS A 273 -22.78 9.99 11.25
C LYS A 273 -24.15 9.89 11.89
N GLU A 274 -24.78 8.71 11.82
CA GLU A 274 -26.12 8.46 12.37
C GLU A 274 -26.14 8.63 13.89
N GLN A 275 -25.07 8.23 14.54
CA GLN A 275 -24.89 8.38 15.98
C GLN A 275 -24.45 9.80 16.39
N GLY A 276 -24.17 10.70 15.45
CA GLY A 276 -23.83 12.09 15.70
C GLY A 276 -22.57 12.27 16.54
N ILE A 277 -21.44 11.72 16.08
CA ILE A 277 -20.14 11.94 16.73
C ILE A 277 -19.74 13.42 16.73
N ASN A 278 -19.02 13.86 17.75
CA ASN A 278 -18.46 15.19 17.82
C ASN A 278 -17.12 15.30 17.08
N ASP A 279 -16.31 14.26 17.17
CA ASP A 279 -14.98 14.17 16.55
C ASP A 279 -14.72 12.74 16.08
N LEU A 280 -13.92 12.59 15.03
CA LEU A 280 -13.38 11.31 14.58
C LEU A 280 -11.94 11.15 15.07
N VAL A 281 -11.61 9.97 15.61
CA VAL A 281 -10.26 9.51 15.87
C VAL A 281 -9.96 8.38 14.89
N LEU A 282 -9.22 8.68 13.83
CA LEU A 282 -8.77 7.75 12.82
C LEU A 282 -7.41 7.18 13.24
N ASP A 283 -7.37 5.91 13.61
CA ASP A 283 -6.16 5.23 14.05
C ASP A 283 -5.50 4.49 12.88
N VAL A 284 -4.47 5.10 12.30
CA VAL A 284 -3.66 4.58 11.21
C VAL A 284 -2.21 4.34 11.63
N ARG A 285 -1.95 4.19 12.95
CA ARG A 285 -0.58 4.03 13.48
C ARG A 285 0.16 2.80 12.94
N TYR A 286 -0.55 1.80 12.41
CA TYR A 286 0.02 0.59 11.83
C TYR A 286 -0.26 0.45 10.33
N ASN A 287 -0.81 1.50 9.69
CA ASN A 287 -1.25 1.46 8.31
C ASN A 287 -0.16 1.96 7.35
N GLY A 288 0.42 1.05 6.59
CA GLY A 288 1.47 1.34 5.60
C GLY A 288 0.96 1.96 4.29
N GLY A 289 -0.34 2.21 4.15
CA GLY A 289 -0.95 2.70 2.91
C GLY A 289 -1.57 1.59 2.05
N GLY A 290 -1.62 1.80 0.75
CA GLY A 290 -2.21 0.93 -0.27
C GLY A 290 -2.91 1.75 -1.36
N TYR A 291 -4.13 1.38 -1.72
CA TYR A 291 -4.88 2.07 -2.77
C TYR A 291 -5.24 3.52 -2.41
N ILE A 292 -4.86 4.44 -3.29
CA ILE A 292 -5.12 5.88 -3.13
C ILE A 292 -6.62 6.22 -3.19
N TYR A 293 -7.42 5.46 -3.95
CA TYR A 293 -8.86 5.71 -4.02
C TYR A 293 -9.54 5.48 -2.66
N ILE A 294 -9.04 4.55 -1.84
CA ILE A 294 -9.55 4.32 -0.48
C ILE A 294 -9.21 5.50 0.44
N ALA A 295 -7.99 6.04 0.32
CA ALA A 295 -7.61 7.24 1.04
C ALA A 295 -8.51 8.42 0.67
N ASN A 296 -8.82 8.57 -0.63
CA ASN A 296 -9.75 9.58 -1.12
C ASN A 296 -11.18 9.38 -0.57
N GLU A 297 -11.70 8.15 -0.56
CA GLU A 297 -13.01 7.84 0.02
C GLU A 297 -13.08 8.23 1.50
N VAL A 298 -12.06 7.87 2.30
CA VAL A 298 -11.97 8.24 3.73
C VAL A 298 -11.93 9.76 3.89
N ALA A 299 -11.06 10.44 3.17
CA ALA A 299 -10.93 11.88 3.22
C ALA A 299 -12.22 12.59 2.79
N SER A 300 -12.88 12.07 1.74
CA SER A 300 -14.16 12.58 1.25
C SER A 300 -15.27 12.47 2.29
N MET A 301 -15.34 11.35 3.00
CA MET A 301 -16.33 11.16 4.08
C MET A 301 -16.07 12.11 5.28
N ILE A 302 -14.81 12.36 5.61
CA ILE A 302 -14.42 13.27 6.72
C ILE A 302 -14.74 14.71 6.39
N ALA A 303 -14.24 15.22 5.24
CA ALA A 303 -14.40 16.61 4.84
C ALA A 303 -15.83 16.95 4.40
N GLY A 304 -16.52 15.99 3.78
CA GLY A 304 -17.88 16.14 3.29
C GLY A 304 -18.01 17.22 2.22
N THR A 305 -19.05 18.04 2.33
CA THR A 305 -19.37 19.09 1.33
C THR A 305 -18.30 20.17 1.18
N LYS A 306 -17.45 20.36 2.18
CA LYS A 306 -16.39 21.39 2.16
C LYS A 306 -15.34 21.14 1.08
N ALA A 307 -15.07 19.87 0.79
CA ALA A 307 -14.06 19.48 -0.19
C ALA A 307 -14.68 19.09 -1.56
N GLN A 308 -16.01 19.15 -1.69
CA GLN A 308 -16.66 18.78 -2.93
C GLN A 308 -16.24 19.68 -4.10
N GLY A 309 -15.82 19.07 -5.20
CA GLY A 309 -15.33 19.78 -6.38
C GLY A 309 -13.87 20.22 -6.31
N HIS A 310 -13.16 19.87 -5.23
CA HIS A 310 -11.74 20.11 -5.04
C HIS A 310 -10.90 18.86 -5.30
N VAL A 311 -9.60 19.05 -5.47
CA VAL A 311 -8.63 17.98 -5.68
C VAL A 311 -8.24 17.37 -4.33
N PHE A 312 -8.39 16.05 -4.19
CA PHE A 312 -7.81 15.30 -3.08
C PHE A 312 -6.30 15.18 -3.24
N GLU A 313 -5.89 14.70 -4.43
CA GLU A 313 -4.48 14.55 -4.78
C GLU A 313 -4.31 14.59 -6.30
N GLN A 314 -3.25 15.28 -6.76
CA GLN A 314 -2.80 15.24 -8.15
C GLN A 314 -1.44 14.58 -8.19
N LEU A 315 -1.28 13.59 -9.09
CA LEU A 315 -0.03 12.86 -9.24
C LEU A 315 0.90 13.60 -10.21
N GLN A 316 2.18 13.71 -9.83
CA GLN A 316 3.23 14.38 -10.58
C GLN A 316 4.22 13.34 -11.10
N TYR A 317 4.10 12.95 -12.36
CA TYR A 317 4.98 11.97 -13.02
C TYR A 317 6.27 12.61 -13.52
N ASN A 318 7.20 11.78 -14.01
CA ASN A 318 8.42 12.28 -14.64
C ASN A 318 8.10 13.06 -15.94
N ASP A 319 9.08 13.77 -16.49
CA ASP A 319 8.91 14.67 -17.64
C ASP A 319 8.53 13.97 -18.97
N LYS A 320 8.67 12.64 -19.06
CA LYS A 320 8.19 11.87 -20.21
C LYS A 320 6.67 11.71 -20.21
N HIS A 321 6.04 11.86 -19.04
CA HIS A 321 4.63 11.62 -18.80
C HIS A 321 3.90 12.88 -18.28
N ALA A 322 4.20 14.03 -18.86
CA ALA A 322 3.54 15.30 -18.53
C ALA A 322 2.03 15.28 -18.80
N ASP A 323 1.60 14.50 -19.79
CA ASP A 323 0.18 14.26 -20.09
C ASP A 323 -0.51 13.43 -18.99
N TRP A 324 0.17 12.44 -18.41
CA TRP A 324 -0.34 11.69 -17.26
C TRP A 324 -0.52 12.61 -16.05
N THR A 325 0.47 13.49 -15.80
CA THR A 325 0.35 14.51 -14.74
C THR A 325 -0.89 15.38 -14.92
N ALA A 326 -1.13 15.85 -16.16
CA ALA A 326 -2.28 16.70 -16.43
C ALA A 326 -3.64 16.00 -16.22
N GLN A 327 -3.70 14.68 -16.42
CA GLN A 327 -4.91 13.87 -16.36
C GLN A 327 -5.15 13.18 -15.01
N SER A 328 -4.16 13.14 -14.10
CA SER A 328 -4.18 12.35 -12.88
C SER A 328 -4.62 13.12 -11.64
N LYS A 329 -5.75 13.82 -11.73
CA LYS A 329 -6.39 14.48 -10.59
C LYS A 329 -7.41 13.56 -9.94
N PHE A 330 -7.16 13.17 -8.70
CA PHE A 330 -8.17 12.53 -7.85
C PHE A 330 -9.02 13.62 -7.20
N MET A 331 -10.24 13.78 -7.66
CA MET A 331 -11.20 14.71 -7.04
C MET A 331 -11.82 14.08 -5.81
N PHE A 332 -12.13 14.87 -4.77
CA PHE A 332 -12.99 14.37 -3.70
C PHE A 332 -14.29 13.80 -4.28
N THR A 333 -14.74 12.67 -3.75
CA THR A 333 -15.83 11.88 -4.30
C THR A 333 -17.01 11.78 -3.33
N ASN A 334 -18.23 11.60 -3.87
CA ASN A 334 -19.42 11.29 -3.07
C ASN A 334 -19.87 9.83 -3.22
N LYS A 335 -19.14 9.04 -4.00
CA LYS A 335 -19.39 7.62 -4.23
C LYS A 335 -18.13 6.80 -3.92
N SER A 336 -18.31 5.62 -3.35
CA SER A 336 -17.25 4.63 -3.28
C SER A 336 -17.00 4.00 -4.66
N ARG A 337 -15.88 3.27 -4.80
CA ARG A 337 -15.60 2.50 -6.02
C ARG A 337 -16.66 1.43 -6.29
N SER A 338 -17.31 0.88 -5.24
CA SER A 338 -18.44 -0.04 -5.37
C SER A 338 -19.78 0.65 -5.71
N GLY A 339 -19.82 1.98 -5.77
CA GLY A 339 -20.99 2.78 -6.12
C GLY A 339 -21.85 3.19 -4.91
N MET A 340 -21.47 2.87 -3.67
CA MET A 340 -22.20 3.31 -2.48
C MET A 340 -22.08 4.81 -2.27
N ASP A 341 -23.16 5.43 -1.76
CA ASP A 341 -23.10 6.82 -1.30
C ASP A 341 -22.23 6.96 -0.07
N LEU A 342 -21.24 7.87 -0.14
CA LEU A 342 -20.34 8.16 0.97
C LEU A 342 -21.05 9.04 2.00
N PRO A 343 -21.07 8.64 3.29
CA PRO A 343 -21.61 9.46 4.36
C PRO A 343 -20.72 10.69 4.55
N GLN A 344 -21.32 11.88 4.54
CA GLN A 344 -20.59 13.13 4.73
C GLN A 344 -20.66 13.56 6.19
N LEU A 345 -19.54 13.48 6.92
CA LEU A 345 -19.47 13.85 8.33
C LEU A 345 -19.34 15.36 8.52
N ASN A 346 -18.82 16.08 7.51
CA ASN A 346 -18.62 17.55 7.55
C ASN A 346 -17.82 18.02 8.79
N LEU A 347 -16.83 17.25 9.19
CA LEU A 347 -16.04 17.57 10.38
C LEU A 347 -15.19 18.83 10.16
N THR A 348 -15.00 19.61 11.23
CA THR A 348 -14.09 20.77 11.23
C THR A 348 -12.67 20.38 11.58
N ARG A 349 -12.52 19.25 12.29
CA ARG A 349 -11.24 18.67 12.69
C ARG A 349 -11.32 17.14 12.70
N VAL A 350 -10.17 16.51 12.60
CA VAL A 350 -10.00 15.05 12.73
C VAL A 350 -8.73 14.78 13.54
N PHE A 351 -8.79 13.77 14.41
CA PHE A 351 -7.61 13.24 15.10
C PHE A 351 -7.09 12.04 14.31
N VAL A 352 -5.81 12.06 13.97
CA VAL A 352 -5.14 10.98 13.26
C VAL A 352 -4.05 10.41 14.16
N LEU A 353 -4.23 9.16 14.61
CA LEU A 353 -3.20 8.50 15.42
C LEU A 353 -2.15 7.91 14.50
N THR A 354 -0.88 8.31 14.71
CA THR A 354 0.23 8.07 13.78
C THR A 354 1.44 7.41 14.43
N SER A 355 2.25 6.76 13.62
CA SER A 355 3.60 6.30 13.97
C SER A 355 4.50 6.33 12.73
N ALA A 356 5.76 5.93 12.86
CA ALA A 356 6.66 5.76 11.72
C ALA A 356 6.18 4.70 10.70
N ARG A 357 5.12 3.93 11.01
CA ARG A 357 4.46 2.98 10.09
C ARG A 357 3.27 3.59 9.35
N THR A 358 2.80 4.76 9.76
CA THR A 358 1.80 5.54 9.03
C THR A 358 2.45 6.07 7.77
N CYS A 359 2.10 5.51 6.61
CA CYS A 359 2.88 5.71 5.40
C CYS A 359 1.98 5.90 4.17
N SER A 360 2.45 6.69 3.18
CA SER A 360 1.94 6.61 1.82
C SER A 360 0.46 7.04 1.74
N ALA A 361 -0.49 6.20 1.28
CA ALA A 361 -1.92 6.53 1.20
C ALA A 361 -2.50 7.01 2.56
N SER A 362 -1.95 6.56 3.71
CA SER A 362 -2.32 7.10 5.02
C SER A 362 -1.84 8.54 5.22
N GLU A 363 -0.67 8.90 4.66
CA GLU A 363 -0.15 10.26 4.66
C GLU A 363 -0.90 11.14 3.66
N SER A 364 -1.36 10.57 2.53
CA SER A 364 -2.24 11.25 1.57
C SER A 364 -3.55 11.69 2.20
N ILE A 365 -4.13 10.94 3.15
CA ILE A 365 -5.31 11.38 3.93
C ILE A 365 -4.97 12.67 4.70
N ILE A 366 -3.84 12.71 5.38
CA ILE A 366 -3.39 13.90 6.15
C ILE A 366 -3.18 15.09 5.22
N ASN A 367 -2.44 14.87 4.12
CA ASN A 367 -2.11 15.91 3.14
C ASN A 367 -3.36 16.45 2.44
N GLY A 368 -4.22 15.57 1.92
CA GLY A 368 -5.40 15.93 1.15
C GLY A 368 -6.48 16.63 1.99
N LEU A 369 -6.59 16.26 3.28
CA LEU A 369 -7.53 16.92 4.20
C LEU A 369 -7.05 18.30 4.66
N SER A 370 -5.74 18.55 4.71
CA SER A 370 -5.16 19.73 5.35
C SER A 370 -5.69 21.09 4.85
N PRO A 371 -6.12 21.27 3.57
CA PRO A 371 -6.74 22.52 3.11
C PRO A 371 -8.17 22.76 3.65
N PHE A 372 -8.86 21.71 4.08
CA PHE A 372 -10.32 21.73 4.35
C PHE A 372 -10.68 21.47 5.80
N VAL A 373 -9.87 20.67 6.49
CA VAL A 373 -10.13 20.14 7.84
C VAL A 373 -8.87 20.32 8.70
N GLN A 374 -9.02 20.76 9.94
CA GLN A 374 -7.91 20.75 10.88
C GLN A 374 -7.52 19.31 11.20
N VAL A 375 -6.35 18.87 10.74
CA VAL A 375 -5.81 17.54 11.04
C VAL A 375 -4.91 17.65 12.27
N ILE A 376 -5.28 16.95 13.35
CA ILE A 376 -4.49 16.86 14.59
C ILE A 376 -3.85 15.48 14.64
N THR A 377 -2.55 15.40 14.40
CA THR A 377 -1.77 14.16 14.46
C THR A 377 -1.31 13.87 15.88
N ILE A 378 -1.47 12.64 16.34
CA ILE A 378 -1.11 12.20 17.70
C ILE A 378 -0.30 10.93 17.62
N GLY A 379 0.88 10.91 18.25
CA GLY A 379 1.75 9.74 18.26
C GLY A 379 3.16 10.05 17.81
N GLY A 380 3.67 9.30 16.83
CA GLY A 380 4.98 9.49 16.22
C GLY A 380 4.91 10.19 14.86
N THR A 381 6.07 10.68 14.40
CA THR A 381 6.24 11.19 13.03
C THR A 381 5.94 10.08 12.02
N THR A 382 5.26 10.40 10.93
CA THR A 382 4.93 9.45 9.87
C THR A 382 6.16 9.09 9.02
N CYS A 383 6.05 8.12 8.11
CA CYS A 383 7.21 7.56 7.41
C CYS A 383 7.87 8.49 6.38
N GLY A 384 7.12 9.44 5.82
CA GLY A 384 7.65 10.36 4.82
C GLY A 384 7.72 9.77 3.41
N LYS A 385 6.59 9.21 2.89
CA LYS A 385 6.48 8.71 1.52
C LYS A 385 5.44 9.50 0.73
N PRO A 386 5.79 10.66 0.16
CA PRO A 386 4.90 11.42 -0.75
C PRO A 386 4.74 10.74 -2.11
N TYR A 387 5.42 9.64 -2.33
CA TYR A 387 5.58 8.95 -3.61
C TYR A 387 4.62 7.78 -3.78
N GLY A 388 4.31 7.46 -5.04
CA GLY A 388 3.53 6.29 -5.38
C GLY A 388 3.98 5.58 -6.64
N PHE A 389 3.32 4.47 -6.93
CA PHE A 389 3.60 3.60 -8.06
C PHE A 389 2.31 2.90 -8.53
N SER A 390 2.34 2.46 -9.79
CA SER A 390 1.42 1.45 -10.28
C SER A 390 2.08 0.08 -10.19
N GLN A 391 1.29 -0.97 -10.07
CA GLN A 391 1.80 -2.33 -10.30
C GLN A 391 1.98 -2.53 -11.79
N THR A 392 3.18 -2.93 -12.19
CA THR A 392 3.43 -3.38 -13.57
C THR A 392 3.96 -4.79 -13.54
N ASP A 393 3.20 -5.69 -14.16
CA ASP A 393 3.54 -7.11 -14.18
C ASP A 393 4.40 -7.45 -15.39
N ASN A 394 5.43 -8.26 -15.18
CA ASN A 394 6.16 -8.90 -16.26
C ASN A 394 6.54 -10.32 -15.83
N CYS A 395 6.18 -11.28 -16.66
CA CYS A 395 6.25 -12.71 -16.30
C CYS A 395 5.44 -12.99 -15.03
N ASN A 396 6.01 -13.59 -13.99
CA ASN A 396 5.31 -13.81 -12.71
C ASN A 396 5.77 -12.85 -11.60
N THR A 397 6.37 -11.73 -11.99
CA THR A 397 6.85 -10.70 -11.08
C THR A 397 6.03 -9.42 -11.23
N ALA A 398 5.54 -8.91 -10.11
CA ALA A 398 4.98 -7.57 -9.99
C ALA A 398 6.11 -6.59 -9.61
N TYR A 399 6.27 -5.55 -10.41
CA TYR A 399 7.26 -4.48 -10.23
C TYR A 399 6.56 -3.21 -9.75
N PHE A 400 7.16 -2.57 -8.75
CA PHE A 400 6.66 -1.35 -8.12
C PHE A 400 7.80 -0.32 -8.12
N ALA A 401 8.00 0.33 -9.25
CA ALA A 401 8.91 1.47 -9.35
C ALA A 401 8.19 2.75 -8.91
N ILE A 402 8.82 3.63 -8.14
CA ILE A 402 8.25 4.94 -7.86
C ILE A 402 8.07 5.72 -9.16
N GLU A 403 6.83 6.09 -9.48
CA GLU A 403 6.45 6.75 -10.73
C GLU A 403 6.07 8.22 -10.53
N PHE A 404 5.54 8.58 -9.36
CA PHE A 404 4.98 9.91 -9.12
C PHE A 404 5.19 10.39 -7.68
N ASP A 405 5.12 11.71 -7.52
CA ASP A 405 4.90 12.42 -6.26
C ASP A 405 3.45 12.92 -6.22
N GLY A 406 2.88 13.15 -5.03
CA GLY A 406 1.52 13.62 -4.84
C GLY A 406 1.45 15.04 -4.28
N ILE A 407 0.54 15.87 -4.84
CA ILE A 407 0.24 17.20 -4.31
C ILE A 407 -1.25 17.35 -4.04
N ASN A 408 -1.62 18.08 -2.97
CA ASN A 408 -3.01 18.37 -2.62
C ASN A 408 -3.58 19.58 -3.38
N ASP A 409 -4.84 19.96 -3.12
CA ASP A 409 -5.53 21.11 -3.74
C ASP A 409 -4.79 22.44 -3.60
N ALA A 410 -4.01 22.62 -2.54
CA ALA A 410 -3.16 23.81 -2.31
C ALA A 410 -1.76 23.67 -2.96
N GLY A 411 -1.51 22.66 -3.78
CA GLY A 411 -0.22 22.40 -4.41
C GLY A 411 0.87 21.93 -3.44
N LYS A 412 0.51 21.43 -2.25
CA LYS A 412 1.47 20.95 -1.25
C LYS A 412 1.65 19.44 -1.34
N GLY A 413 2.90 19.01 -1.35
CA GLY A 413 3.39 17.63 -1.33
C GLY A 413 4.77 17.57 -0.70
N GLY A 414 5.62 16.63 -1.14
CA GLY A 414 7.04 16.58 -0.78
C GLY A 414 7.33 16.36 0.71
N TYR A 415 6.43 15.71 1.45
CA TYR A 415 6.59 15.42 2.89
C TYR A 415 7.55 14.26 3.16
N VAL A 416 8.76 14.30 2.58
CA VAL A 416 9.79 13.23 2.66
C VAL A 416 10.30 12.96 4.08
N ASN A 417 10.09 13.90 5.00
CA ASN A 417 10.41 13.76 6.42
C ASN A 417 9.21 13.34 7.27
N GLY A 418 8.09 13.01 6.64
CA GLY A 418 6.81 12.70 7.30
C GLY A 418 6.13 13.90 7.93
N PHE A 419 4.96 13.65 8.49
CA PHE A 419 4.21 14.62 9.29
C PHE A 419 4.59 14.46 10.75
N ALA A 420 5.18 15.50 11.33
CA ALA A 420 5.44 15.55 12.77
C ALA A 420 4.10 15.58 13.53
N PRO A 421 3.98 14.88 14.67
CA PRO A 421 2.74 14.88 15.45
C PRO A 421 2.48 16.24 16.10
N THR A 422 1.21 16.67 16.09
CA THR A 422 0.73 17.81 16.89
C THR A 422 0.88 17.50 18.38
N CYS A 423 0.54 16.26 18.77
CA CYS A 423 0.70 15.77 20.14
C CYS A 423 1.63 14.54 20.13
N PRO A 424 2.93 14.73 20.42
CA PRO A 424 3.86 13.60 20.51
C PRO A 424 3.47 12.63 21.64
N ALA A 425 3.37 11.33 21.31
CA ALA A 425 3.08 10.29 22.28
C ALA A 425 3.67 8.95 21.80
N THR A 426 4.17 8.13 22.72
CA THR A 426 4.64 6.78 22.43
C THR A 426 3.46 5.81 22.36
N ASP A 427 3.48 4.85 21.43
CA ASP A 427 2.50 3.78 21.35
C ASP A 427 2.42 3.02 22.69
N ASP A 428 1.21 2.75 23.14
CA ASP A 428 0.93 2.12 24.44
C ASP A 428 0.47 0.68 24.22
N LEU A 429 1.40 -0.25 24.34
CA LEU A 429 1.12 -1.68 24.19
C LEU A 429 0.65 -2.35 25.49
N GLU A 430 0.50 -1.61 26.58
CA GLU A 430 -0.02 -2.14 27.84
C GLU A 430 -1.55 -2.08 27.93
N HIS A 431 -2.19 -1.28 27.05
CA HIS A 431 -3.63 -1.13 27.01
C HIS A 431 -4.22 -1.49 25.66
N ASP A 432 -5.45 -1.99 25.67
CA ASP A 432 -6.18 -2.35 24.46
C ASP A 432 -6.56 -1.13 23.65
N LEU A 433 -6.55 -1.29 22.31
CA LEU A 433 -7.06 -0.28 21.38
C LEU A 433 -8.53 0.05 21.69
N GLY A 434 -8.90 1.32 21.56
CA GLY A 434 -10.27 1.78 21.80
C GLY A 434 -10.67 1.84 23.28
N THR A 435 -9.70 1.93 24.19
CA THR A 435 -9.91 2.24 25.61
C THR A 435 -9.33 3.61 25.94
N LEU A 436 -10.00 4.39 26.80
CA LEU A 436 -9.52 5.73 27.20
C LEU A 436 -8.25 5.69 28.06
N ASN A 437 -7.80 4.52 28.48
CA ASN A 437 -6.52 4.32 29.15
C ASN A 437 -5.37 4.19 28.17
N GLU A 438 -5.65 3.87 26.90
CA GLU A 438 -4.62 3.81 25.85
C GLU A 438 -4.15 5.25 25.53
N ARG A 439 -2.84 5.44 25.57
CA ARG A 439 -2.21 6.78 25.60
C ARG A 439 -2.57 7.67 24.41
N LEU A 440 -2.59 7.15 23.18
CA LEU A 440 -2.86 7.98 21.99
C LEU A 440 -4.32 8.41 21.97
N LEU A 441 -5.23 7.48 22.28
CA LEU A 441 -6.66 7.78 22.36
C LEU A 441 -6.98 8.71 23.54
N ALA A 442 -6.32 8.53 24.70
CA ALA A 442 -6.43 9.45 25.83
C ALA A 442 -6.03 10.88 25.44
N ASN A 443 -4.95 11.05 24.67
CA ASN A 443 -4.53 12.35 24.15
C ASN A 443 -5.54 12.96 23.18
N ALA A 444 -6.15 12.15 22.29
CA ALA A 444 -7.22 12.62 21.41
C ALA A 444 -8.44 13.11 22.21
N ALA A 445 -8.85 12.37 23.24
CA ALA A 445 -9.95 12.74 24.13
C ALA A 445 -9.64 14.04 24.91
N ALA A 446 -8.42 14.19 25.43
CA ALA A 446 -7.98 15.41 26.12
C ALA A 446 -7.99 16.62 25.18
N TYR A 447 -7.43 16.47 23.98
CA TYR A 447 -7.43 17.53 22.97
C TYR A 447 -8.86 17.87 22.50
N SER A 448 -9.70 16.86 22.31
CA SER A 448 -11.11 17.08 21.95
C SER A 448 -11.82 17.99 22.95
N LYS A 449 -11.53 17.84 24.22
CA LYS A 449 -12.12 18.63 25.33
C LYS A 449 -11.52 20.04 25.43
N SER A 450 -10.20 20.15 25.41
CA SER A 450 -9.49 21.38 25.83
C SER A 450 -8.77 22.13 24.70
N GLY A 451 -8.58 21.49 23.52
CA GLY A 451 -7.72 22.01 22.48
C GLY A 451 -6.22 21.92 22.79
N ILE A 452 -5.85 21.20 23.85
CA ILE A 452 -4.47 21.04 24.33
C ILE A 452 -4.15 19.56 24.44
N CYS A 453 -2.91 19.17 24.06
CA CYS A 453 -2.43 17.81 24.21
C CYS A 453 -2.48 17.35 25.67
N GLY A 454 -2.89 16.10 25.90
CA GLY A 454 -2.82 15.47 27.21
C GLY A 454 -1.38 15.24 27.68
N ALA A 455 -1.21 14.63 28.85
CA ALA A 455 0.11 14.25 29.34
C ALA A 455 0.78 13.26 28.38
N SER A 456 1.91 13.66 27.79
CA SER A 456 2.49 12.91 26.65
C SER A 456 3.16 11.60 27.06
N GLY A 457 3.75 11.51 28.24
CA GLY A 457 4.65 10.40 28.59
C GLY A 457 5.68 10.11 27.47
N TYR A 458 5.90 11.07 26.56
CA TYR A 458 6.76 10.91 25.39
C TYR A 458 8.21 10.99 25.81
N THR A 459 8.89 9.87 25.68
CA THR A 459 10.32 9.84 25.55
C THR A 459 10.66 9.69 24.08
N PRO A 460 11.42 10.62 23.45
CA PRO A 460 11.89 10.41 22.09
C PRO A 460 12.57 9.04 22.02
N PRO A 461 12.31 8.23 20.98
CA PRO A 461 13.09 7.01 20.79
C PRO A 461 14.56 7.40 20.75
N PRO A 462 15.46 6.66 21.44
CA PRO A 462 16.87 6.91 21.30
C PRO A 462 17.24 6.85 19.83
N ALA A 463 18.04 7.81 19.36
CA ALA A 463 18.60 7.77 18.01
C ALA A 463 19.17 6.37 17.81
N LEU A 464 18.80 5.70 16.72
CA LEU A 464 19.22 4.34 16.40
C LEU A 464 20.75 4.32 16.22
N ILE A 465 21.49 4.20 17.31
CA ILE A 465 22.92 3.97 17.33
C ILE A 465 23.11 2.51 17.73
N GLY A 466 23.33 1.67 16.73
CA GLY A 466 23.65 0.27 16.91
C GLY A 466 22.57 -0.68 16.35
N SER A 467 23.03 -1.73 15.68
CA SER A 467 22.18 -2.79 15.17
C SER A 467 21.44 -3.49 16.30
N SER A 468 20.13 -3.25 16.42
CA SER A 468 19.27 -4.08 17.25
C SER A 468 19.26 -5.50 16.67
N THR A 469 19.56 -6.50 17.51
CA THR A 469 19.46 -7.92 17.12
C THR A 469 18.01 -8.38 16.96
N ILE A 470 17.04 -7.55 17.40
CA ILE A 470 15.62 -7.78 17.23
C ILE A 470 15.12 -6.67 16.31
N THR A 471 14.87 -7.00 15.07
CA THR A 471 14.48 -6.04 14.05
C THR A 471 12.98 -6.03 13.85
N ASP A 472 12.47 -4.87 13.45
CA ASP A 472 11.06 -4.63 13.17
C ASP A 472 10.71 -5.05 11.73
N HIS A 473 11.22 -6.22 11.34
CA HIS A 473 11.17 -6.65 9.95
C HIS A 473 9.92 -7.45 9.64
N GLU A 474 9.03 -6.86 8.88
CA GLU A 474 8.18 -7.64 8.00
C GLU A 474 8.98 -8.01 6.76
N PRO A 475 9.00 -9.29 6.35
CA PRO A 475 9.83 -9.78 5.26
C PRO A 475 9.44 -9.21 3.90
N HIS A 476 8.23 -8.70 3.80
CA HIS A 476 7.69 -8.15 2.57
C HIS A 476 7.71 -6.62 2.63
N ALA A 477 8.60 -6.00 1.85
CA ALA A 477 8.67 -4.54 1.69
C ALA A 477 7.31 -3.93 1.37
N TRP A 478 6.45 -4.66 0.64
CA TRP A 478 5.11 -4.25 0.27
C TRP A 478 4.14 -4.11 1.45
N ARG A 479 4.39 -4.71 2.60
CA ARG A 479 3.54 -4.56 3.80
C ARG A 479 3.76 -3.24 4.54
N ASN A 480 4.87 -2.57 4.30
CA ASN A 480 5.25 -1.38 5.06
C ASN A 480 5.20 -0.06 4.28
N ASN A 481 5.04 -0.07 2.94
CA ASN A 481 5.31 1.12 2.13
C ASN A 481 4.42 1.17 0.88
N ARG A 482 3.13 1.60 0.98
CA ARG A 482 2.20 1.45 -0.15
C ARG A 482 1.47 2.73 -0.53
N ILE A 483 1.68 3.26 -1.75
CA ILE A 483 0.65 3.95 -2.53
C ILE A 483 0.44 3.16 -3.81
N ARG A 484 -0.77 2.67 -4.03
CA ARG A 484 -1.19 1.99 -5.25
C ARG A 484 -2.31 2.78 -5.91
N LYS A 485 -2.16 3.04 -7.23
CA LYS A 485 -3.15 3.74 -8.06
C LYS A 485 -4.39 2.90 -8.31
#